data_5d48b0c111ce535c6104a85afe19ca30
#
_entry.id   5d48b0c111ce535c6104a85afe19ca30
#
_cell.length_a   1.000
_cell.length_b   1.000
_cell.length_c   1.000
_cell.angle_alpha   90.00
_cell.angle_beta   90.00
_cell.angle_gamma   90.00
#
_symmetry.space_group_name_H-M   'P 1'
#
loop_
_entity.id
_entity.type
_entity.pdbx_description
1 polymer ?
#
loop_
_entity_poly.entity_id
_entity_poly.type
_entity_poly.pdbx_seq_one_letter_code
_entity_poly.pdbx_strand_id
1 'polypeptide(L)'
;GHGGRGSTAAAADATIAISFCESGTVNLKSGTGDGAYSQIGHGGILLGGNRAGAITIGGNSPGGLAGSVSLKAGSATDTYAQIGHGGRGSSGTTRSDIRIESAGTVAVTGGSNLDAYAQIGHGGHEHRANHGLVTDRIIVIGGTGIALTGGDTNNNGGTAVTYGAYAQIGNGGYDADGNINGNIYLNYNPDTATVAGGGDIVLDGGNGVTGTSAQVGHGGRNVVGTKSGEIVLGNAGNLSLLGGLGTLNYAQIGHGGNDSSTVDVNGNTSGSIRVINSTSVTLQGNGTDSYAQLGHGGLNNAGNHGESGDLIEVNSTGAVTVKGGGSARSSALLG
;
A
#
# COMPACT_ATOMS: atom_id res chain seq x y z
N GLY A 1 17.03 -4.59 -11.05
CA GLY A 1 17.42 -3.56 -10.08
C GLY A 1 18.84 -3.76 -9.58
N HIS A 2 19.38 -2.77 -8.89
CA HIS A 2 20.66 -2.86 -8.21
C HIS A 2 20.42 -3.07 -6.72
N GLY A 3 21.01 -4.10 -6.14
CA GLY A 3 20.81 -4.40 -4.74
C GLY A 3 21.25 -5.80 -4.37
N GLY A 4 20.92 -6.19 -3.16
CA GLY A 4 21.31 -7.50 -2.62
C GLY A 4 20.95 -7.59 -1.13
N ARG A 5 21.80 -8.28 -0.36
CA ARG A 5 21.62 -8.47 1.08
C ARG A 5 22.90 -8.10 1.82
N GLY A 6 22.76 -7.26 2.87
CA GLY A 6 23.85 -6.99 3.81
C GLY A 6 25.09 -6.29 3.23
N SER A 7 24.92 -5.35 2.31
CA SER A 7 26.02 -4.56 1.76
C SER A 7 25.76 -3.06 1.93
N THR A 8 26.83 -2.26 2.12
CA THR A 8 26.80 -0.82 1.93
C THR A 8 26.79 -0.55 0.43
N ALA A 9 25.63 -0.58 -0.19
CA ALA A 9 25.50 -0.27 -1.60
C ALA A 9 25.68 1.23 -1.83
N ALA A 10 26.38 1.60 -2.89
CA ALA A 10 26.34 2.95 -3.43
C ALA A 10 24.93 3.33 -3.87
N ALA A 11 24.66 4.62 -4.03
CA ALA A 11 23.40 5.10 -4.57
C ALA A 11 23.09 4.40 -5.91
N ALA A 12 21.83 4.02 -6.10
CA ALA A 12 21.34 3.44 -7.34
C ALA A 12 20.27 4.37 -7.94
N ASP A 13 20.51 4.81 -9.17
CA ASP A 13 19.63 5.72 -9.89
C ASP A 13 19.54 5.25 -11.36
N ALA A 14 18.64 4.30 -11.59
CA ALA A 14 18.40 3.77 -12.93
C ALA A 14 16.91 3.47 -13.13
N THR A 15 16.40 3.84 -14.30
CA THR A 15 15.02 3.54 -14.69
C THR A 15 14.85 2.05 -14.93
N ILE A 16 13.71 1.50 -14.48
CA ILE A 16 13.27 0.13 -14.76
C ILE A 16 12.00 0.21 -15.61
N ALA A 17 12.04 -0.34 -16.81
CA ALA A 17 10.90 -0.42 -17.69
C ALA A 17 10.63 -1.88 -18.07
N ILE A 18 9.37 -2.32 -17.89
CA ILE A 18 8.90 -3.64 -18.31
C ILE A 18 7.72 -3.41 -19.24
N SER A 19 7.90 -3.74 -20.52
CA SER A 19 6.87 -3.63 -21.54
C SER A 19 6.54 -5.00 -22.12
N PHE A 20 5.35 -5.15 -22.66
CA PHE A 20 4.83 -6.39 -23.22
C PHE A 20 4.51 -6.20 -24.69
N CYS A 21 4.88 -7.16 -25.53
CA CYS A 21 4.44 -7.19 -26.93
C CYS A 21 2.98 -7.64 -27.07
N GLU A 22 2.51 -8.38 -26.07
CA GLU A 22 1.14 -8.88 -25.91
C GLU A 22 0.80 -8.82 -24.40
N SER A 23 -0.36 -9.31 -23.99
CA SER A 23 -0.81 -9.32 -22.59
C SER A 23 0.00 -10.29 -21.70
N GLY A 24 1.22 -9.91 -21.34
CA GLY A 24 2.02 -10.67 -20.40
C GLY A 24 1.64 -10.36 -18.94
N THR A 25 1.92 -11.29 -18.03
CA THR A 25 1.64 -11.11 -16.58
C THR A 25 2.91 -10.80 -15.79
N VAL A 26 2.77 -10.02 -14.74
CA VAL A 26 3.82 -9.79 -13.74
C VAL A 26 3.43 -10.50 -12.44
N ASN A 27 4.20 -11.50 -12.04
CA ASN A 27 4.00 -12.21 -10.79
C ASN A 27 5.23 -12.10 -9.90
N LEU A 28 5.09 -11.35 -8.81
CA LEU A 28 6.08 -11.31 -7.74
C LEU A 28 5.59 -12.18 -6.59
N LYS A 29 6.29 -13.27 -6.34
CA LYS A 29 6.02 -14.15 -5.22
C LYS A 29 7.30 -14.32 -4.43
N SER A 30 7.30 -14.00 -3.15
CA SER A 30 8.44 -14.29 -2.30
C SER A 30 8.55 -15.79 -2.02
N GLY A 31 9.74 -16.22 -1.60
CA GLY A 31 9.96 -17.60 -1.22
C GLY A 31 9.34 -17.98 0.13
N THR A 32 9.57 -19.21 0.56
CA THR A 32 9.04 -19.78 1.82
C THR A 32 10.05 -19.81 2.96
N GLY A 33 11.28 -19.37 2.74
CA GLY A 33 12.30 -19.24 3.80
C GLY A 33 12.29 -17.83 4.41
N ASP A 34 12.72 -17.72 5.66
CA ASP A 34 12.81 -16.43 6.37
C ASP A 34 13.66 -15.43 5.60
N GLY A 35 13.13 -14.20 5.46
CA GLY A 35 13.75 -13.13 4.71
C GLY A 35 13.83 -13.37 3.20
N ALA A 36 13.09 -14.33 2.65
CA ALA A 36 13.01 -14.50 1.20
C ALA A 36 12.15 -13.39 0.57
N TYR A 37 12.60 -12.85 -0.57
CA TYR A 37 11.89 -11.74 -1.21
C TYR A 37 11.90 -11.80 -2.73
N SER A 38 10.98 -11.06 -3.33
CA SER A 38 10.95 -10.72 -4.75
C SER A 38 10.77 -9.22 -4.93
N GLN A 39 11.57 -8.57 -5.78
CA GLN A 39 11.53 -7.12 -5.93
C GLN A 39 11.77 -6.67 -7.37
N ILE A 40 10.93 -5.76 -7.84
CA ILE A 40 11.20 -4.89 -9.00
C ILE A 40 11.53 -3.50 -8.45
N GLY A 41 12.80 -3.14 -8.43
CA GLY A 41 13.28 -1.90 -7.82
C GLY A 41 14.77 -2.00 -7.47
N HIS A 42 15.31 -0.93 -6.88
CA HIS A 42 16.66 -0.93 -6.34
C HIS A 42 16.61 -1.10 -4.83
N GLY A 43 17.41 -2.01 -4.30
CA GLY A 43 17.45 -2.26 -2.88
C GLY A 43 17.52 -3.75 -2.54
N GLY A 44 16.91 -4.12 -1.43
CA GLY A 44 16.95 -5.46 -0.87
C GLY A 44 16.90 -5.42 0.65
N ILE A 45 17.62 -6.34 1.32
CA ILE A 45 17.60 -6.45 2.78
C ILE A 45 18.86 -5.83 3.37
N LEU A 46 18.67 -4.93 4.37
CA LEU A 46 19.74 -4.29 5.15
C LEU A 46 20.75 -3.51 4.29
N LEU A 47 20.26 -2.81 3.29
CA LEU A 47 21.10 -2.02 2.39
C LEU A 47 21.06 -0.53 2.72
N GLY A 48 22.23 0.10 2.75
CA GLY A 48 22.38 1.57 2.80
C GLY A 48 22.38 2.22 1.41
N GLY A 49 22.33 3.57 1.39
CA GLY A 49 22.45 4.39 0.20
C GLY A 49 21.13 4.81 -0.45
N ASN A 50 21.17 5.95 -1.12
CA ASN A 50 19.98 6.53 -1.77
C ASN A 50 19.61 5.76 -3.04
N ARG A 51 18.33 5.67 -3.33
CA ARG A 51 17.80 4.96 -4.49
C ARG A 51 16.74 5.78 -5.19
N ALA A 52 16.85 5.85 -6.50
CA ALA A 52 15.91 6.55 -7.37
C ALA A 52 15.82 5.83 -8.73
N GLY A 53 15.08 6.43 -9.64
CA GLY A 53 14.83 5.91 -10.98
C GLY A 53 13.40 5.45 -11.16
N ALA A 54 12.74 5.91 -12.19
CA ALA A 54 11.34 5.56 -12.43
C ALA A 54 11.15 4.05 -12.65
N ILE A 55 10.04 3.52 -12.18
CA ILE A 55 9.62 2.14 -12.43
C ILE A 55 8.35 2.18 -13.27
N THR A 56 8.40 1.63 -14.49
CA THR A 56 7.26 1.55 -15.39
C THR A 56 6.98 0.11 -15.76
N ILE A 57 5.73 -0.34 -15.58
CA ILE A 57 5.26 -1.68 -15.96
C ILE A 57 4.02 -1.53 -16.83
N GLY A 58 4.09 -1.98 -18.06
CA GLY A 58 3.03 -1.74 -19.07
C GLY A 58 3.10 -0.34 -19.64
N GLY A 59 2.06 0.12 -20.31
CA GLY A 59 1.70 1.53 -20.61
C GLY A 59 2.69 2.27 -21.47
N ASN A 60 3.44 2.35 -22.18
CA ASN A 60 4.22 3.25 -23.08
C ASN A 60 4.77 2.60 -24.35
N SER A 61 4.24 1.45 -24.71
CA SER A 61 4.62 0.80 -25.97
C SER A 61 3.39 0.62 -26.86
N PRO A 62 3.52 0.68 -28.17
CA PRO A 62 2.41 0.41 -29.10
C PRO A 62 1.81 -1.01 -28.98
N GLY A 63 2.31 -1.82 -28.06
CA GLY A 63 1.99 -3.24 -27.97
C GLY A 63 1.36 -3.72 -26.68
N GLY A 64 1.38 -3.02 -25.54
CA GLY A 64 0.75 -3.76 -24.49
C GLY A 64 0.79 -3.26 -23.06
N LEU A 65 -0.40 -3.20 -22.50
CA LEU A 65 -0.63 -3.25 -21.07
C LEU A 65 -0.19 -4.64 -20.55
N ALA A 66 0.23 -4.71 -19.29
CA ALA A 66 0.35 -6.00 -18.60
C ALA A 66 -1.02 -6.69 -18.56
N GLY A 67 -1.07 -8.00 -18.74
CA GLY A 67 -2.32 -8.76 -18.60
C GLY A 67 -2.85 -8.68 -17.18
N SER A 68 -2.00 -8.97 -16.19
CA SER A 68 -2.28 -8.80 -14.76
C SER A 68 -0.97 -8.55 -14.00
N VAL A 69 -1.07 -7.91 -12.85
CA VAL A 69 0.07 -7.70 -11.95
C VAL A 69 -0.30 -8.26 -10.57
N SER A 70 0.50 -9.18 -10.06
CA SER A 70 0.27 -9.82 -8.77
C SER A 70 1.53 -9.77 -7.89
N LEU A 71 1.36 -9.27 -6.68
CA LEU A 71 2.37 -9.31 -5.63
C LEU A 71 1.82 -10.17 -4.49
N LYS A 72 2.58 -11.17 -4.07
CA LYS A 72 2.21 -12.01 -2.94
C LYS A 72 3.42 -12.29 -2.05
N ALA A 73 3.33 -11.88 -0.80
CA ALA A 73 4.31 -12.24 0.22
C ALA A 73 4.20 -13.73 0.61
N GLY A 74 5.24 -14.25 1.21
CA GLY A 74 5.34 -15.67 1.56
C GLY A 74 4.71 -16.03 2.89
N SER A 75 5.01 -17.26 3.34
CA SER A 75 4.51 -17.82 4.60
C SER A 75 5.54 -17.89 5.72
N ALA A 76 6.75 -17.39 5.49
CA ALA A 76 7.78 -17.30 6.51
C ALA A 76 7.95 -15.85 7.00
N THR A 77 8.64 -15.69 8.11
CA THR A 77 8.93 -14.38 8.71
C THR A 77 9.76 -13.53 7.76
N ASP A 78 9.51 -12.20 7.74
CA ASP A 78 10.30 -11.23 6.98
C ASP A 78 10.28 -11.44 5.45
N THR A 79 9.30 -12.16 4.92
CA THR A 79 9.19 -12.35 3.47
C THR A 79 8.47 -11.18 2.82
N TYR A 80 8.93 -10.75 1.61
CA TYR A 80 8.20 -9.70 0.93
C TYR A 80 8.19 -9.79 -0.59
N ALA A 81 7.15 -9.15 -1.17
CA ALA A 81 7.03 -8.90 -2.60
C ALA A 81 6.86 -7.40 -2.83
N GLN A 82 7.78 -6.76 -3.58
CA GLN A 82 7.76 -5.29 -3.73
C GLN A 82 7.98 -4.83 -5.17
N ILE A 83 7.17 -3.87 -5.60
CA ILE A 83 7.49 -2.98 -6.73
C ILE A 83 7.79 -1.62 -6.14
N GLY A 84 9.09 -1.25 -6.12
CA GLY A 84 9.56 -0.04 -5.47
C GLY A 84 11.00 -0.15 -5.00
N HIS A 85 11.56 0.97 -4.58
CA HIS A 85 12.92 1.04 -4.03
C HIS A 85 12.92 0.88 -2.51
N GLY A 86 14.02 0.37 -1.97
CA GLY A 86 14.19 0.14 -0.54
C GLY A 86 14.20 -1.35 -0.22
N GLY A 87 13.30 -1.80 0.60
CA GLY A 87 13.22 -3.15 1.13
C GLY A 87 13.40 -3.17 2.65
N ARG A 88 13.43 -4.37 3.23
CA ARG A 88 13.46 -4.54 4.68
C ARG A 88 14.76 -4.08 5.32
N GLY A 89 14.65 -3.33 6.42
CA GLY A 89 15.79 -2.88 7.22
C GLY A 89 16.79 -2.01 6.45
N SER A 90 16.39 -1.48 5.30
CA SER A 90 17.25 -0.67 4.47
C SER A 90 17.28 0.78 4.96
N SER A 91 18.27 1.56 4.51
CA SER A 91 18.41 2.97 4.83
C SER A 91 18.83 3.80 3.60
N GLY A 92 18.65 5.11 3.68
CA GLY A 92 18.87 6.03 2.57
C GLY A 92 17.57 6.38 1.86
N THR A 93 17.50 7.58 1.30
CA THR A 93 16.29 8.09 0.65
C THR A 93 15.87 7.23 -0.53
N THR A 94 14.57 7.00 -0.66
CA THR A 94 13.97 6.29 -1.80
C THR A 94 12.94 7.19 -2.45
N ARG A 95 12.97 7.31 -3.79
CA ARG A 95 12.12 8.24 -4.53
C ARG A 95 11.95 7.85 -5.99
N SER A 96 11.10 8.53 -6.68
CA SER A 96 10.74 8.54 -8.10
C SER A 96 9.36 7.96 -8.38
N ASP A 97 8.88 8.17 -9.60
CA ASP A 97 7.58 7.68 -10.03
C ASP A 97 7.56 6.14 -10.14
N ILE A 98 6.43 5.56 -9.73
CA ILE A 98 6.06 4.18 -10.04
C ILE A 98 4.78 4.23 -10.88
N ARG A 99 4.82 3.64 -12.08
CA ARG A 99 3.67 3.55 -12.97
C ARG A 99 3.41 2.10 -13.37
N ILE A 100 2.21 1.63 -13.07
CA ILE A 100 1.75 0.28 -13.41
C ILE A 100 0.46 0.41 -14.21
N GLU A 101 0.45 -0.14 -15.42
CA GLU A 101 -0.74 -0.20 -16.27
C GLU A 101 -1.02 -1.64 -16.67
N SER A 102 -2.16 -2.15 -16.24
CA SER A 102 -2.62 -3.51 -16.44
C SER A 102 -3.98 -3.52 -17.13
N ALA A 103 -4.16 -4.36 -18.13
CA ALA A 103 -5.47 -4.65 -18.73
C ALA A 103 -6.33 -5.55 -17.82
N GLY A 104 -5.69 -6.33 -16.96
CA GLY A 104 -6.31 -7.19 -15.97
C GLY A 104 -6.32 -6.57 -14.58
N THR A 105 -6.34 -7.42 -13.58
CA THR A 105 -6.33 -7.02 -12.16
C THR A 105 -4.93 -6.70 -11.67
N VAL A 106 -4.81 -5.71 -10.79
CA VAL A 106 -3.64 -5.49 -9.95
C VAL A 106 -3.96 -6.01 -8.54
N ALA A 107 -3.25 -7.05 -8.11
CA ALA A 107 -3.46 -7.70 -6.82
C ALA A 107 -2.24 -7.59 -5.92
N VAL A 108 -2.43 -7.15 -4.67
CA VAL A 108 -1.38 -7.04 -3.65
C VAL A 108 -1.83 -7.80 -2.41
N THR A 109 -1.10 -8.85 -2.03
CA THR A 109 -1.50 -9.76 -0.94
C THR A 109 -0.38 -9.90 0.08
N GLY A 110 -0.64 -9.52 1.31
CA GLY A 110 0.24 -9.75 2.46
C GLY A 110 0.47 -11.24 2.70
N GLY A 111 1.49 -11.56 3.45
CA GLY A 111 1.83 -12.95 3.74
C GLY A 111 1.10 -13.52 4.95
N SER A 112 1.49 -14.73 5.36
CA SER A 112 0.83 -15.45 6.45
C SER A 112 1.69 -15.58 7.72
N ASN A 113 2.73 -14.75 7.85
CA ASN A 113 3.59 -14.75 9.04
C ASN A 113 4.02 -13.32 9.39
N LEU A 114 4.75 -13.19 10.51
CA LEU A 114 5.27 -11.94 11.02
C LEU A 114 6.07 -11.21 9.93
N ASP A 115 5.79 -9.92 9.74
CA ASP A 115 6.50 -9.02 8.83
C ASP A 115 6.52 -9.48 7.36
N ALA A 116 5.52 -10.28 6.98
CA ALA A 116 5.38 -10.79 5.61
C ALA A 116 4.51 -9.87 4.77
N TYR A 117 5.10 -8.96 3.98
CA TYR A 117 4.37 -7.88 3.32
C TYR A 117 4.45 -7.88 1.79
N ALA A 118 3.43 -7.27 1.16
CA ALA A 118 3.43 -6.96 -0.26
C ALA A 118 3.19 -5.46 -0.47
N GLN A 119 4.01 -4.81 -1.32
CA GLN A 119 3.97 -3.37 -1.46
C GLN A 119 4.22 -2.90 -2.90
N ILE A 120 3.39 -1.97 -3.36
CA ILE A 120 3.69 -1.09 -4.49
C ILE A 120 4.02 0.28 -3.91
N GLY A 121 5.31 0.64 -3.86
CA GLY A 121 5.79 1.84 -3.22
C GLY A 121 7.22 1.71 -2.70
N HIS A 122 7.78 2.82 -2.27
CA HIS A 122 9.13 2.92 -1.73
C HIS A 122 9.15 2.69 -0.22
N GLY A 123 10.28 2.21 0.28
CA GLY A 123 10.48 1.90 1.69
C GLY A 123 10.38 0.41 1.96
N GLY A 124 9.55 0.01 2.90
CA GLY A 124 9.37 -1.35 3.38
C GLY A 124 9.42 -1.42 4.90
N HIS A 125 9.43 -2.64 5.44
CA HIS A 125 9.53 -2.87 6.88
C HIS A 125 10.87 -2.38 7.43
N GLU A 126 10.85 -1.63 8.53
CA GLU A 126 12.03 -1.06 9.21
C GLU A 126 12.93 -0.18 8.31
N HIS A 127 12.39 0.42 7.27
CA HIS A 127 13.19 1.31 6.42
C HIS A 127 13.38 2.67 7.09
N ARG A 128 14.64 3.15 7.15
CA ARG A 128 15.01 4.33 7.94
C ARG A 128 15.54 5.43 7.06
N ALA A 129 14.64 6.23 6.49
CA ALA A 129 14.92 7.48 5.78
C ALA A 129 13.64 8.08 5.19
N ASN A 130 13.75 9.23 4.53
CA ASN A 130 12.64 9.83 3.81
C ASN A 130 12.26 9.03 2.54
N HIS A 131 10.97 8.99 2.25
CA HIS A 131 10.42 8.30 1.09
C HIS A 131 9.60 9.25 0.23
N GLY A 132 9.90 9.25 -1.08
CA GLY A 132 9.21 10.09 -2.04
C GLY A 132 9.51 11.59 -1.89
N LEU A 133 9.25 12.31 -2.96
CA LEU A 133 9.16 13.77 -3.00
C LEU A 133 7.68 14.14 -3.18
N VAL A 134 7.30 15.36 -2.87
CA VAL A 134 5.94 15.86 -3.08
C VAL A 134 5.48 15.80 -4.55
N THR A 135 6.44 15.74 -5.47
CA THR A 135 6.18 15.58 -6.90
C THR A 135 6.16 14.14 -7.39
N ASP A 136 6.62 13.18 -6.59
CA ASP A 136 6.66 11.77 -6.98
C ASP A 136 5.24 11.18 -6.99
N ARG A 137 5.02 10.21 -7.89
CA ARG A 137 3.70 9.64 -8.13
C ARG A 137 3.74 8.12 -8.12
N ILE A 138 2.75 7.54 -7.49
CA ILE A 138 2.42 6.11 -7.62
C ILE A 138 1.13 6.03 -8.41
N ILE A 139 1.21 5.57 -9.66
CA ILE A 139 0.08 5.45 -10.57
C ILE A 139 -0.17 3.97 -10.82
N VAL A 140 -1.35 3.48 -10.44
CA VAL A 140 -1.74 2.08 -10.62
C VAL A 140 -3.07 2.03 -11.36
N ILE A 141 -3.05 1.48 -12.55
CA ILE A 141 -4.24 1.31 -13.40
C ILE A 141 -4.50 -0.18 -13.58
N GLY A 142 -5.63 -0.66 -13.07
CA GLY A 142 -6.13 -2.01 -13.23
C GLY A 142 -7.36 -2.02 -14.13
N GLY A 143 -7.27 -2.65 -15.31
CA GLY A 143 -8.37 -2.65 -16.28
C GLY A 143 -9.62 -3.39 -15.80
N THR A 144 -9.47 -4.40 -14.93
CA THR A 144 -10.57 -5.15 -14.33
C THR A 144 -10.68 -5.00 -12.82
N GLY A 145 -9.83 -4.21 -12.19
CA GLY A 145 -9.90 -3.86 -10.78
C GLY A 145 -8.56 -3.84 -10.05
N ILE A 146 -8.60 -3.38 -8.81
CA ILE A 146 -7.45 -3.34 -7.90
C ILE A 146 -7.87 -3.99 -6.57
N ALA A 147 -7.10 -4.98 -6.11
CA ALA A 147 -7.38 -5.70 -4.88
C ALA A 147 -6.17 -5.69 -3.94
N LEU A 148 -6.38 -5.24 -2.70
CA LEU A 148 -5.41 -5.34 -1.62
C LEU A 148 -5.98 -6.23 -0.54
N THR A 149 -5.23 -7.26 -0.12
CA THR A 149 -5.62 -8.14 0.97
C THR A 149 -4.50 -8.21 1.99
N GLY A 150 -4.78 -7.84 3.22
CA GLY A 150 -3.89 -8.00 4.37
C GLY A 150 -3.53 -9.47 4.60
N GLY A 151 -2.62 -9.72 5.52
CA GLY A 151 -2.13 -11.07 5.75
C GLY A 151 -3.20 -12.05 6.26
N ASP A 152 -2.99 -13.32 5.97
CA ASP A 152 -3.84 -14.41 6.44
C ASP A 152 -3.00 -15.43 7.21
N THR A 153 -3.26 -15.58 8.50
CA THR A 153 -2.51 -16.47 9.39
C THR A 153 -3.16 -17.82 9.62
N ASN A 154 -4.29 -18.09 9.01
CA ASN A 154 -5.00 -19.36 9.17
C ASN A 154 -4.17 -20.59 8.75
N ASN A 155 -3.05 -20.39 8.06
CA ASN A 155 -2.16 -21.46 7.61
C ASN A 155 -1.03 -21.83 8.61
N ASN A 156 -0.90 -21.14 9.75
CA ASN A 156 0.23 -21.34 10.66
C ASN A 156 -0.17 -21.77 12.08
N GLY A 157 -1.23 -22.55 12.22
CA GLY A 157 -1.56 -23.22 13.50
C GLY A 157 -2.15 -22.34 14.61
N GLY A 158 -2.63 -21.15 14.31
CA GLY A 158 -3.58 -20.43 15.19
C GLY A 158 -3.01 -19.68 16.39
N THR A 159 -1.72 -19.50 16.54
CA THR A 159 -1.11 -18.79 17.70
C THR A 159 -0.14 -17.67 17.35
N ALA A 160 0.15 -17.45 16.09
CA ALA A 160 1.13 -16.42 15.70
C ALA A 160 0.50 -15.02 15.66
N VAL A 161 1.03 -14.13 16.47
CA VAL A 161 0.84 -12.68 16.35
C VAL A 161 1.45 -12.25 15.01
N THR A 162 0.66 -11.70 14.11
CA THR A 162 1.08 -11.41 12.72
C THR A 162 1.18 -9.94 12.44
N TYR A 163 1.76 -9.20 13.36
CA TYR A 163 2.10 -7.81 13.07
C TYR A 163 2.94 -7.71 11.79
N GLY A 164 2.71 -6.69 10.98
CA GLY A 164 3.50 -6.43 9.79
C GLY A 164 3.18 -7.29 8.56
N ALA A 165 2.15 -8.13 8.60
CA ALA A 165 1.65 -8.81 7.40
C ALA A 165 0.65 -7.90 6.67
N TYR A 166 1.15 -7.02 5.80
CA TYR A 166 0.33 -6.01 5.14
C TYR A 166 0.37 -6.08 3.61
N ALA A 167 -0.67 -5.48 3.01
CA ALA A 167 -0.73 -5.15 1.58
C ALA A 167 -0.84 -3.63 1.44
N GLN A 168 0.06 -3.00 0.69
CA GLN A 168 0.10 -1.53 0.58
C GLN A 168 0.33 -1.04 -0.85
N ILE A 169 -0.42 0.00 -1.23
CA ILE A 169 -0.05 0.91 -2.33
C ILE A 169 0.27 2.26 -1.69
N GLY A 170 1.55 2.58 -1.62
CA GLY A 170 2.05 3.76 -0.93
C GLY A 170 3.47 3.58 -0.41
N ASN A 171 4.10 4.66 -0.01
CA ASN A 171 5.44 4.69 0.55
C ASN A 171 5.42 4.46 2.08
N GLY A 172 6.52 3.96 2.62
CA GLY A 172 6.66 3.63 4.04
C GLY A 172 6.54 2.14 4.27
N GLY A 173 5.75 1.72 5.24
CA GLY A 173 5.57 0.32 5.62
C GLY A 173 5.35 0.18 7.13
N TYR A 174 5.78 -0.93 7.73
CA TYR A 174 5.73 -1.15 9.15
C TYR A 174 7.06 -0.74 9.80
N ASP A 175 7.00 -0.05 10.95
CA ASP A 175 8.17 0.47 11.68
C ASP A 175 9.15 1.30 10.83
N ALA A 176 8.66 1.99 9.80
CA ALA A 176 9.49 2.85 8.97
C ALA A 176 9.66 4.25 9.58
N ASP A 177 10.78 4.90 9.32
CA ASP A 177 11.06 6.25 9.79
C ASP A 177 11.22 7.24 8.62
N GLY A 178 11.00 8.52 8.92
CA GLY A 178 11.24 9.64 8.02
C GLY A 178 9.96 10.23 7.42
N ASN A 179 10.12 11.37 6.76
CA ASN A 179 8.99 12.00 6.07
C ASN A 179 8.67 11.23 4.79
N ILE A 180 7.38 11.03 4.56
CA ILE A 180 6.86 10.22 3.45
C ILE A 180 5.93 11.08 2.61
N ASN A 181 6.27 11.27 1.35
CA ASN A 181 5.55 12.14 0.45
C ASN A 181 5.26 11.47 -0.88
N GLY A 182 4.41 12.11 -1.68
CA GLY A 182 4.07 11.74 -3.03
C GLY A 182 2.57 11.57 -3.23
N ASN A 183 2.13 11.56 -4.48
CA ASN A 183 0.72 11.43 -4.80
C ASN A 183 0.39 10.00 -5.24
N ILE A 184 -0.81 9.52 -4.92
CA ILE A 184 -1.27 8.17 -5.26
C ILE A 184 -2.50 8.26 -6.15
N TYR A 185 -2.43 7.61 -7.30
CA TYR A 185 -3.51 7.58 -8.29
C TYR A 185 -3.88 6.14 -8.61
N LEU A 186 -5.10 5.75 -8.31
CA LEU A 186 -5.64 4.43 -8.64
C LEU A 186 -6.70 4.57 -9.73
N ASN A 187 -6.58 3.85 -10.83
CA ASN A 187 -7.49 3.92 -11.98
C ASN A 187 -7.75 5.36 -12.47
N TYR A 188 -6.82 6.25 -12.21
CA TYR A 188 -6.83 7.64 -12.62
C TYR A 188 -5.50 8.02 -13.27
N ASN A 189 -5.56 8.60 -14.45
CA ASN A 189 -4.37 9.11 -15.12
C ASN A 189 -4.24 10.62 -14.84
N PRO A 190 -3.26 11.04 -14.00
CA PRO A 190 -3.11 12.45 -13.67
C PRO A 190 -2.60 13.28 -14.86
N ASP A 191 -1.93 12.68 -15.84
CA ASP A 191 -1.39 13.38 -17.01
C ASP A 191 -2.50 13.85 -17.97
N THR A 192 -3.63 13.14 -17.99
CA THR A 192 -4.81 13.47 -18.80
C THR A 192 -6.03 13.90 -17.97
N ALA A 193 -5.92 13.84 -16.65
CA ALA A 193 -6.99 14.09 -15.69
C ALA A 193 -8.25 13.24 -15.97
N THR A 194 -8.06 11.94 -16.29
CA THR A 194 -9.16 11.04 -16.66
C THR A 194 -9.16 9.76 -15.83
N VAL A 195 -10.35 9.19 -15.62
CA VAL A 195 -10.49 7.81 -15.17
C VAL A 195 -9.96 6.89 -16.27
N ALA A 196 -9.01 6.04 -15.95
CA ALA A 196 -8.26 5.25 -16.93
C ALA A 196 -8.35 3.73 -16.68
N GLY A 197 -8.90 3.31 -15.56
CA GLY A 197 -9.09 1.89 -15.23
C GLY A 197 -10.56 1.53 -15.08
N GLY A 198 -10.82 0.31 -14.68
CA GLY A 198 -12.18 -0.20 -14.47
C GLY A 198 -12.25 -1.23 -13.35
N GLY A 199 -13.45 -1.77 -13.13
CA GLY A 199 -13.71 -2.77 -12.11
C GLY A 199 -13.70 -2.23 -10.69
N ASP A 200 -13.76 -3.14 -9.73
CA ASP A 200 -13.85 -2.79 -8.32
C ASP A 200 -12.48 -2.45 -7.71
N ILE A 201 -12.47 -1.56 -6.73
CA ILE A 201 -11.34 -1.35 -5.83
C ILE A 201 -11.70 -1.94 -4.47
N VAL A 202 -10.97 -2.96 -4.04
CA VAL A 202 -11.25 -3.70 -2.82
C VAL A 202 -10.04 -3.68 -1.90
N LEU A 203 -10.26 -3.24 -0.66
CA LEU A 203 -9.30 -3.35 0.42
C LEU A 203 -9.89 -4.24 1.51
N ASP A 204 -9.21 -5.35 1.82
CA ASP A 204 -9.57 -6.27 2.90
C ASP A 204 -8.42 -6.31 3.92
N GLY A 205 -8.71 -5.95 5.16
CA GLY A 205 -7.74 -5.95 6.26
C GLY A 205 -7.15 -7.32 6.59
N GLY A 206 -7.66 -8.36 5.98
CA GLY A 206 -7.14 -9.73 6.10
C GLY A 206 -7.71 -10.52 7.28
N ASN A 207 -7.41 -11.82 7.30
CA ASN A 207 -7.90 -12.78 8.29
C ASN A 207 -6.84 -13.13 9.34
N GLY A 208 -5.74 -12.39 9.40
CA GLY A 208 -4.71 -12.59 10.40
C GLY A 208 -5.22 -12.42 11.83
N VAL A 209 -4.58 -13.08 12.78
CA VAL A 209 -4.98 -13.03 14.20
C VAL A 209 -4.91 -11.60 14.73
N THR A 210 -3.87 -10.85 14.38
CA THR A 210 -3.69 -9.48 14.90
C THR A 210 -2.84 -8.62 13.96
N GLY A 211 -3.32 -7.38 13.68
CA GLY A 211 -2.50 -6.31 13.10
C GLY A 211 -2.13 -6.50 11.63
N THR A 212 -2.95 -7.21 10.85
CA THR A 212 -2.84 -7.25 9.39
C THR A 212 -3.56 -6.08 8.75
N SER A 213 -3.16 -5.67 7.56
CA SER A 213 -3.80 -4.51 6.94
C SER A 213 -3.75 -4.49 5.42
N ALA A 214 -4.71 -3.76 4.85
CA ALA A 214 -4.72 -3.34 3.46
C ALA A 214 -4.79 -1.80 3.42
N GLN A 215 -3.81 -1.15 2.80
CA GLN A 215 -3.75 0.31 2.80
C GLN A 215 -3.43 0.88 1.43
N VAL A 216 -4.17 1.91 1.04
CA VAL A 216 -3.81 2.86 0.00
C VAL A 216 -3.47 4.18 0.67
N GLY A 217 -2.18 4.49 0.75
CA GLY A 217 -1.70 5.65 1.49
C GLY A 217 -0.27 5.48 1.98
N HIS A 218 0.31 6.58 2.41
CA HIS A 218 1.65 6.60 3.00
C HIS A 218 1.62 6.29 4.48
N GLY A 219 2.69 5.70 4.96
CA GLY A 219 2.82 5.26 6.34
C GLY A 219 2.52 3.78 6.47
N GLY A 220 1.80 3.41 7.49
CA GLY A 220 1.53 2.06 7.92
C GLY A 220 1.49 2.02 9.44
N ARG A 221 1.79 0.86 10.02
CA ARG A 221 1.83 0.72 11.47
C ARG A 221 3.15 1.24 12.04
N ASN A 222 3.09 2.01 13.15
CA ASN A 222 4.25 2.55 13.88
C ASN A 222 5.22 3.37 13.01
N VAL A 223 4.74 4.18 12.10
CA VAL A 223 5.60 4.94 11.18
C VAL A 223 5.82 6.35 11.68
N VAL A 224 7.08 6.68 11.94
CA VAL A 224 7.52 8.02 12.43
C VAL A 224 7.63 8.99 11.25
N GLY A 225 7.31 10.27 11.51
CA GLY A 225 7.45 11.37 10.54
C GLY A 225 6.15 11.76 9.85
N THR A 226 6.17 12.86 9.12
CA THR A 226 5.00 13.38 8.40
C THR A 226 4.69 12.55 7.16
N LYS A 227 3.42 12.43 6.82
CA LYS A 227 2.95 11.76 5.60
C LYS A 227 2.07 12.71 4.82
N SER A 228 2.38 12.93 3.54
CA SER A 228 1.60 13.87 2.74
C SER A 228 1.49 13.50 1.27
N GLY A 229 0.41 13.93 0.66
CA GLY A 229 0.13 13.78 -0.76
C GLY A 229 -1.35 13.62 -1.07
N GLU A 230 -1.71 13.84 -2.31
CA GLU A 230 -3.06 13.60 -2.80
C GLU A 230 -3.29 12.10 -3.06
N ILE A 231 -4.49 11.61 -2.74
CA ILE A 231 -4.94 10.26 -3.11
C ILE A 231 -6.17 10.40 -4.00
N VAL A 232 -6.08 9.96 -5.24
CA VAL A 232 -7.21 9.99 -6.19
C VAL A 232 -7.53 8.58 -6.66
N LEU A 233 -8.79 8.22 -6.52
CA LEU A 233 -9.35 6.96 -7.03
C LEU A 233 -10.34 7.29 -8.14
N GLY A 234 -9.98 6.94 -9.39
CA GLY A 234 -10.89 6.93 -10.52
C GLY A 234 -11.53 5.53 -10.60
N ASN A 235 -12.74 5.37 -10.10
CA ASN A 235 -13.33 4.05 -9.99
C ASN A 235 -14.62 3.95 -10.81
N ALA A 236 -14.65 3.07 -11.79
CA ALA A 236 -15.87 2.77 -12.57
C ALA A 236 -16.69 1.62 -11.96
N GLY A 237 -16.22 0.98 -10.87
CA GLY A 237 -16.87 -0.10 -10.15
C GLY A 237 -17.19 0.28 -8.70
N ASN A 238 -17.29 -0.73 -7.84
CA ASN A 238 -17.53 -0.54 -6.42
C ASN A 238 -16.23 -0.26 -5.66
N LEU A 239 -16.29 0.58 -4.66
CA LEU A 239 -15.23 0.77 -3.68
C LEU A 239 -15.62 0.07 -2.38
N SER A 240 -14.82 -0.89 -1.94
CA SER A 240 -15.07 -1.63 -0.71
C SER A 240 -13.85 -1.61 0.21
N LEU A 241 -14.05 -1.15 1.44
CA LEU A 241 -13.09 -1.23 2.52
C LEU A 241 -13.67 -2.12 3.62
N LEU A 242 -13.02 -3.25 3.88
CA LEU A 242 -13.44 -4.24 4.86
C LEU A 242 -12.38 -4.35 5.94
N GLY A 243 -12.69 -3.93 7.16
CA GLY A 243 -11.84 -4.19 8.32
C GLY A 243 -11.68 -5.70 8.49
N GLY A 244 -10.48 -6.17 8.79
CA GLY A 244 -10.20 -7.61 8.85
C GLY A 244 -10.90 -8.31 10.02
N LEU A 245 -10.91 -9.64 9.99
CA LEU A 245 -11.64 -10.45 10.97
C LEU A 245 -10.92 -10.61 12.33
N GLY A 246 -9.60 -10.43 12.37
CA GLY A 246 -8.81 -10.51 13.60
C GLY A 246 -8.87 -9.23 14.44
N THR A 247 -7.94 -9.10 15.37
CA THR A 247 -7.82 -7.92 16.24
C THR A 247 -6.87 -6.89 15.60
N LEU A 248 -7.22 -5.60 15.64
CA LEU A 248 -6.40 -4.51 15.09
C LEU A 248 -6.13 -4.63 13.57
N ASN A 249 -6.94 -5.37 12.85
CA ASN A 249 -6.83 -5.49 11.41
C ASN A 249 -7.56 -4.34 10.73
N TYR A 250 -7.00 -3.76 9.67
CA TYR A 250 -7.66 -2.59 9.08
C TYR A 250 -7.59 -2.54 7.55
N ALA A 251 -8.56 -1.85 6.98
CA ALA A 251 -8.58 -1.42 5.59
C ALA A 251 -8.65 0.11 5.55
N GLN A 252 -7.68 0.77 4.92
CA GLN A 252 -7.61 2.23 4.93
C GLN A 252 -7.26 2.80 3.56
N ILE A 253 -8.00 3.84 3.17
CA ILE A 253 -7.57 4.79 2.13
C ILE A 253 -7.28 6.10 2.84
N GLY A 254 -5.99 6.43 2.93
CA GLY A 254 -5.50 7.59 3.68
C GLY A 254 -4.11 7.37 4.23
N HIS A 255 -3.47 8.45 4.63
CA HIS A 255 -2.15 8.42 5.25
C HIS A 255 -2.24 8.12 6.75
N GLY A 256 -1.19 7.52 7.31
CA GLY A 256 -1.14 7.09 8.69
C GLY A 256 -1.25 5.58 8.80
N GLY A 257 -2.03 5.10 9.76
CA GLY A 257 -2.21 3.68 10.05
C GLY A 257 -2.40 3.43 11.54
N ASN A 258 -2.17 2.20 11.99
CA ASN A 258 -2.32 1.85 13.40
C ASN A 258 -1.03 2.12 14.16
N ASP A 259 -1.11 2.80 15.30
CA ASP A 259 -0.01 2.90 16.25
C ASP A 259 -0.22 1.97 17.45
N SER A 260 0.81 1.21 17.80
CA SER A 260 0.84 0.41 19.02
C SER A 260 1.70 1.05 20.13
N SER A 261 2.37 2.14 19.83
CA SER A 261 3.20 2.86 20.78
C SER A 261 2.35 3.69 21.74
N THR A 262 2.75 3.74 22.99
CA THR A 262 2.23 4.69 24.00
C THR A 262 2.89 6.06 23.89
N VAL A 263 3.90 6.20 23.03
CA VAL A 263 4.60 7.44 22.75
C VAL A 263 4.16 7.93 21.38
N ASP A 264 3.72 9.16 21.27
CA ASP A 264 3.32 9.81 20.02
C ASP A 264 4.51 9.92 19.05
N VAL A 265 4.66 8.92 18.20
CA VAL A 265 5.71 8.85 17.18
C VAL A 265 5.19 9.11 15.77
N ASN A 266 3.87 9.10 15.60
CA ASN A 266 3.24 9.36 14.29
C ASN A 266 3.14 10.86 14.05
N GLY A 267 3.85 11.34 13.05
CA GLY A 267 3.75 12.73 12.61
C GLY A 267 2.41 13.05 11.94
N ASN A 268 2.24 14.30 11.56
CA ASN A 268 1.04 14.78 10.88
C ASN A 268 0.79 14.06 9.56
N THR A 269 -0.47 13.96 9.20
CA THR A 269 -0.90 13.44 7.90
C THR A 269 -1.72 14.50 7.18
N SER A 270 -1.47 14.70 5.88
CA SER A 270 -2.17 15.72 5.08
C SER A 270 -2.31 15.33 3.62
N GLY A 271 -3.24 15.97 2.94
CA GLY A 271 -3.55 15.80 1.52
C GLY A 271 -5.01 15.47 1.27
N SER A 272 -5.50 15.83 0.11
CA SER A 272 -6.89 15.54 -0.26
C SER A 272 -7.07 14.07 -0.66
N ILE A 273 -8.24 13.51 -0.36
CA ILE A 273 -8.65 12.18 -0.82
C ILE A 273 -9.88 12.35 -1.70
N ARG A 274 -9.80 11.86 -2.95
CA ARG A 274 -10.90 12.02 -3.91
C ARG A 274 -11.28 10.66 -4.51
N VAL A 275 -12.54 10.28 -4.36
CA VAL A 275 -13.16 9.14 -5.03
C VAL A 275 -14.03 9.65 -6.16
N ILE A 276 -13.69 9.31 -7.40
CA ILE A 276 -14.33 9.82 -8.61
C ILE A 276 -15.07 8.67 -9.31
N ASN A 277 -16.37 8.88 -9.62
CA ASN A 277 -17.20 7.93 -10.39
C ASN A 277 -17.34 6.52 -9.80
N SER A 278 -17.44 6.37 -8.49
CA SER A 278 -17.74 5.07 -7.90
C SER A 278 -19.20 4.66 -8.13
N THR A 279 -19.44 3.38 -8.42
CA THR A 279 -20.79 2.83 -8.49
C THR A 279 -21.43 2.73 -7.10
N SER A 280 -20.65 2.29 -6.11
CA SER A 280 -21.05 2.32 -4.71
C SER A 280 -19.81 2.42 -3.81
N VAL A 281 -19.98 2.86 -2.57
CA VAL A 281 -18.90 2.91 -1.58
C VAL A 281 -19.36 2.21 -0.31
N THR A 282 -18.58 1.21 0.13
CA THR A 282 -18.85 0.46 1.36
C THR A 282 -17.64 0.49 2.28
N LEU A 283 -17.84 0.98 3.49
CA LEU A 283 -16.89 0.88 4.59
C LEU A 283 -17.51 0.02 5.67
N GLN A 284 -16.88 -1.10 6.03
CA GLN A 284 -17.40 -2.02 7.03
C GLN A 284 -16.32 -2.46 8.01
N GLY A 285 -16.53 -2.19 9.30
CA GLY A 285 -15.74 -2.78 10.37
C GLY A 285 -16.11 -4.26 10.56
N ASN A 286 -15.20 -5.08 11.07
CA ASN A 286 -15.42 -6.52 11.28
C ASN A 286 -14.92 -7.00 12.66
N GLY A 287 -13.62 -7.27 12.82
CA GLY A 287 -13.03 -7.83 14.03
C GLY A 287 -12.92 -6.84 15.20
N THR A 288 -12.37 -7.28 16.32
CA THR A 288 -12.17 -6.44 17.51
C THR A 288 -11.09 -5.39 17.25
N ASP A 289 -11.35 -4.13 17.60
CA ASP A 289 -10.47 -3.00 17.32
C ASP A 289 -10.08 -2.87 15.83
N SER A 290 -10.82 -3.53 14.95
CA SER A 290 -10.61 -3.49 13.52
C SER A 290 -11.41 -2.37 12.90
N TYR A 291 -10.84 -1.73 11.86
CA TYR A 291 -11.54 -0.61 11.23
C TYR A 291 -11.47 -0.61 9.71
N ALA A 292 -12.46 0.03 9.11
CA ALA A 292 -12.47 0.44 7.71
C ALA A 292 -12.51 1.97 7.65
N GLN A 293 -11.53 2.62 7.03
CA GLN A 293 -11.44 4.08 7.03
C GLN A 293 -11.15 4.64 5.64
N LEU A 294 -11.92 5.63 5.24
CA LEU A 294 -11.61 6.55 4.16
C LEU A 294 -11.32 7.90 4.79
N GLY A 295 -10.03 8.17 5.02
CA GLY A 295 -9.55 9.31 5.80
C GLY A 295 -8.15 9.09 6.34
N HIS A 296 -7.53 10.15 6.82
CA HIS A 296 -6.20 10.13 7.42
C HIS A 296 -6.22 9.70 8.88
N GLY A 297 -5.04 9.36 9.42
CA GLY A 297 -4.86 8.91 10.80
C GLY A 297 -4.96 7.40 10.92
N GLY A 298 -5.81 6.91 11.80
CA GLY A 298 -5.98 5.51 12.13
C GLY A 298 -6.09 5.30 13.65
N LEU A 299 -6.03 4.06 14.09
CA LEU A 299 -6.16 3.74 15.52
C LEU A 299 -4.91 4.18 16.29
N ASN A 300 -5.10 4.93 17.40
CA ASN A 300 -4.05 5.45 18.27
C ASN A 300 -3.02 6.36 17.57
N ASN A 301 -3.36 6.96 16.45
CA ASN A 301 -2.50 7.90 15.76
C ASN A 301 -2.73 9.31 16.32
N ALA A 302 -1.73 9.89 16.94
CA ALA A 302 -1.86 11.12 17.71
C ALA A 302 -1.42 12.40 16.97
N GLY A 303 -1.06 12.34 15.71
CA GLY A 303 -0.72 13.51 14.90
C GLY A 303 -1.96 14.34 14.50
N ASN A 304 -1.75 15.50 13.90
CA ASN A 304 -2.81 16.23 13.22
C ASN A 304 -3.15 15.50 11.91
N HIS A 305 -4.44 15.34 11.63
CA HIS A 305 -4.93 14.63 10.46
C HIS A 305 -5.71 15.60 9.55
N GLY A 306 -5.12 15.90 8.40
CA GLY A 306 -5.56 16.94 7.49
C GLY A 306 -5.01 18.33 7.83
N GLU A 307 -4.88 19.15 6.81
CA GLU A 307 -4.50 20.56 6.89
C GLU A 307 -5.64 21.45 6.37
N SER A 308 -5.56 22.76 6.62
CA SER A 308 -6.55 23.70 6.09
C SER A 308 -6.53 23.67 4.56
N GLY A 309 -7.65 23.29 3.97
CA GLY A 309 -7.81 23.12 2.52
C GLY A 309 -7.81 21.70 2.03
N ASP A 310 -7.44 20.72 2.86
CA ASP A 310 -7.60 19.31 2.52
C ASP A 310 -9.08 18.94 2.40
N LEU A 311 -9.39 18.10 1.43
CA LEU A 311 -10.76 17.69 1.09
C LEU A 311 -10.84 16.16 1.04
N ILE A 312 -11.86 15.60 1.69
CA ILE A 312 -12.31 14.24 1.41
C ILE A 312 -13.57 14.32 0.56
N GLU A 313 -13.45 13.98 -0.72
CA GLU A 313 -14.53 14.02 -1.70
C GLU A 313 -14.90 12.59 -2.12
N VAL A 314 -16.18 12.27 -2.04
CA VAL A 314 -16.74 11.00 -2.51
C VAL A 314 -17.84 11.27 -3.52
N ASN A 315 -17.56 10.95 -4.78
CA ASN A 315 -18.53 11.02 -5.87
C ASN A 315 -18.95 9.59 -6.25
N SER A 316 -20.17 9.23 -5.88
CA SER A 316 -20.75 7.91 -6.12
C SER A 316 -22.11 8.03 -6.81
N THR A 317 -22.37 7.17 -7.78
CA THR A 317 -23.67 7.10 -8.46
C THR A 317 -24.71 6.28 -7.69
N GLY A 318 -24.28 5.48 -6.72
CA GLY A 318 -25.14 4.65 -5.90
C GLY A 318 -24.89 4.84 -4.40
N ALA A 319 -25.15 3.83 -3.61
CA ALA A 319 -25.14 3.92 -2.15
C ALA A 319 -23.72 4.17 -1.58
N VAL A 320 -23.65 5.04 -0.57
CA VAL A 320 -22.50 5.14 0.33
C VAL A 320 -22.91 4.55 1.67
N THR A 321 -22.26 3.46 2.05
CA THR A 321 -22.55 2.69 3.27
C THR A 321 -21.36 2.74 4.23
N VAL A 322 -21.60 3.23 5.45
CA VAL A 322 -20.60 3.25 6.53
C VAL A 322 -21.19 2.45 7.69
N LYS A 323 -20.62 1.27 7.98
CA LYS A 323 -21.18 0.31 8.92
C LYS A 323 -20.12 -0.21 9.89
N GLY A 324 -20.31 0.04 11.18
CA GLY A 324 -19.50 -0.59 12.23
C GLY A 324 -19.72 -2.12 12.25
N GLY A 325 -18.76 -2.85 12.75
CA GLY A 325 -18.86 -4.31 12.87
C GLY A 325 -19.63 -4.75 14.10
N GLY A 326 -19.78 -6.08 14.24
CA GLY A 326 -20.42 -6.71 15.41
C GLY A 326 -19.48 -7.00 16.58
N SER A 327 -18.17 -6.83 16.41
CA SER A 327 -17.16 -7.06 17.44
C SER A 327 -16.88 -5.80 18.27
N ALA A 328 -16.20 -5.96 19.41
CA ALA A 328 -15.87 -4.85 20.30
C ALA A 328 -15.00 -3.80 19.57
N ARG A 329 -15.37 -2.53 19.68
CA ARG A 329 -14.70 -1.37 19.10
C ARG A 329 -14.43 -1.48 17.58
N SER A 330 -15.21 -2.29 16.89
CA SER A 330 -15.14 -2.41 15.43
C SER A 330 -15.79 -1.20 14.77
N SER A 331 -15.04 -0.48 13.93
CA SER A 331 -15.49 0.81 13.41
C SER A 331 -15.42 0.90 11.89
N ALA A 332 -16.20 1.82 11.35
CA ALA A 332 -16.11 2.30 9.98
C ALA A 332 -16.17 3.83 10.01
N LEU A 333 -15.26 4.49 9.29
CA LEU A 333 -15.11 5.94 9.34
C LEU A 333 -14.99 6.51 7.92
N LEU A 334 -15.64 7.64 7.71
CA LEU A 334 -15.47 8.50 6.55
C LEU A 334 -15.16 9.90 7.08
N GLY A 335 -13.87 10.32 6.94
CA GLY A 335 -13.38 11.57 7.49
C GLY A 335 -12.13 11.42 8.35
#